data_31116db331d537d931355ee6fed7f1f0
#
_entry.id   31116db331d537d931355ee6fed7f1f0
#
_cell.length_a   1.000
_cell.length_b   1.000
_cell.length_c   1.000
_cell.angle_alpha   90.00
_cell.angle_beta   90.00
_cell.angle_gamma   90.00
#
_symmetry.space_group_name_H-M   'P 1'
#
loop_
_entity.id
_entity.type
_entity.pdbx_description
1 polymer ?
#
loop_
_entity_poly.entity_id
_entity_poly.type
_entity_poly.pdbx_seq_one_letter_code
_entity_poly.pdbx_strand_id
1 'polypeptide(L)'
;MHYDALELAKYIVVKCMKEGHPISNMRLQFLLYIVQREFLQVKDRCAYYDETQAWAFGPCIRNVYADFCMFGGMPIEFPVEYLMPNIENIKLDNQDKYLIDILVNKYRIYKPWEINDVVKPKGGAWDIVWADGSGFRMPIPFDLIKSKG
;
A
#
# COMPACT_ATOMS: atom_id res chain seq x y z
N MET A 1 15.68 -1.46 9.54
CA MET A 1 15.71 -1.42 8.06
C MET A 1 14.37 -0.97 7.54
N HIS A 2 14.35 -0.07 6.59
CA HIS A 2 13.14 0.37 5.90
C HIS A 2 13.37 0.32 4.39
N TYR A 3 12.27 0.38 3.65
CA TYR A 3 12.30 0.30 2.20
C TYR A 3 11.78 1.59 1.59
N ASP A 4 11.99 1.76 0.31
CA ASP A 4 11.36 2.82 -0.48
C ASP A 4 9.95 2.36 -0.86
N ALA A 5 8.94 3.19 -0.61
CA ALA A 5 7.55 2.82 -0.89
C ALA A 5 7.33 2.51 -2.38
N LEU A 6 7.99 3.24 -3.28
CA LEU A 6 7.86 2.99 -4.71
C LEU A 6 8.47 1.63 -5.10
N GLU A 7 9.59 1.25 -4.51
CA GLU A 7 10.19 -0.07 -4.73
C GLU A 7 9.28 -1.19 -4.22
N LEU A 8 8.71 -1.03 -3.03
CA LEU A 8 7.73 -1.99 -2.50
C LEU A 8 6.50 -2.08 -3.41
N ALA A 9 6.01 -0.93 -3.88
CA ALA A 9 4.87 -0.88 -4.80
C ALA A 9 5.15 -1.66 -6.07
N LYS A 10 6.31 -1.46 -6.66
CA LYS A 10 6.72 -2.19 -7.87
C LYS A 10 6.80 -3.69 -7.60
N TYR A 11 7.38 -4.08 -6.47
CA TYR A 11 7.43 -5.49 -6.08
C TYR A 11 6.01 -6.09 -6.01
N ILE A 12 5.08 -5.41 -5.34
CA ILE A 12 3.70 -5.87 -5.18
C ILE A 12 3.00 -5.97 -6.54
N VAL A 13 3.15 -4.94 -7.39
CA VAL A 13 2.52 -4.91 -8.72
C VAL A 13 3.00 -6.08 -9.57
N VAL A 14 4.31 -6.30 -9.64
CA VAL A 14 4.87 -7.39 -10.44
C VAL A 14 4.47 -8.75 -9.89
N LYS A 15 4.51 -8.92 -8.57
CA LYS A 15 4.03 -10.16 -7.94
C LYS A 15 2.60 -10.46 -8.36
N CYS A 16 1.71 -9.48 -8.25
CA CYS A 16 0.30 -9.64 -8.59
C CYS A 16 0.10 -9.95 -10.08
N MET A 17 0.84 -9.29 -10.97
CA MET A 17 0.79 -9.58 -12.40
C MET A 17 1.24 -11.00 -12.72
N LYS A 18 2.39 -11.40 -12.19
CA LYS A 18 2.97 -12.73 -12.44
C LYS A 18 2.09 -13.85 -11.92
N GLU A 19 1.33 -13.60 -10.85
CA GLU A 19 0.47 -14.59 -10.24
C GLU A 19 -0.97 -14.55 -10.77
N GLY A 20 -1.23 -13.77 -11.82
CA GLY A 20 -2.54 -13.70 -12.45
C GLY A 20 -3.59 -12.93 -11.67
N HIS A 21 -3.16 -12.05 -10.75
CA HIS A 21 -4.04 -11.20 -9.94
C HIS A 21 -3.64 -9.73 -10.05
N PRO A 22 -3.68 -9.13 -11.25
CA PRO A 22 -3.33 -7.71 -11.39
C PRO A 22 -4.26 -6.85 -10.54
N ILE A 23 -3.71 -5.78 -9.96
CA ILE A 23 -4.42 -4.91 -9.03
C ILE A 23 -4.49 -3.49 -9.56
N SER A 24 -5.54 -2.75 -9.15
CA SER A 24 -5.67 -1.34 -9.45
C SER A 24 -4.74 -0.48 -8.60
N ASN A 25 -4.54 0.78 -9.02
CA ASN A 25 -3.75 1.72 -8.24
C ASN A 25 -4.34 1.92 -6.83
N MET A 26 -5.66 2.02 -6.72
CA MET A 26 -6.31 2.16 -5.41
C MET A 26 -6.03 0.95 -4.52
N ARG A 27 -6.13 -0.26 -5.06
CA ARG A 27 -5.82 -1.49 -4.31
C ARG A 27 -4.35 -1.51 -3.87
N LEU A 28 -3.45 -1.06 -4.75
CA LEU A 28 -2.03 -0.95 -4.43
C LEU A 28 -1.81 -0.04 -3.23
N GLN A 29 -2.48 1.12 -3.19
CA GLN A 29 -2.39 2.03 -2.06
C GLN A 29 -2.84 1.36 -0.76
N PHE A 30 -3.93 0.62 -0.82
CA PHE A 30 -4.48 -0.09 0.34
C PHE A 30 -3.53 -1.19 0.82
N LEU A 31 -2.94 -1.94 -0.10
CA LEU A 31 -1.97 -3.00 0.27
C LEU A 31 -0.72 -2.39 0.92
N LEU A 32 -0.21 -1.29 0.39
CA LEU A 32 0.92 -0.59 0.99
C LEU A 32 0.59 -0.10 2.40
N TYR A 33 -0.61 0.43 2.61
CA TYR A 33 -1.06 0.86 3.94
C TYR A 33 -1.14 -0.32 4.91
N ILE A 34 -1.68 -1.45 4.47
CA ILE A 34 -1.78 -2.66 5.28
C ILE A 34 -0.38 -3.17 5.66
N VAL A 35 0.56 -3.17 4.72
CA VAL A 35 1.96 -3.54 4.99
C VAL A 35 2.56 -2.62 6.06
N GLN A 36 2.37 -1.30 5.92
CA GLN A 36 2.88 -0.34 6.89
C GLN A 36 2.30 -0.59 8.29
N ARG A 37 0.98 -0.75 8.36
CA ARG A 37 0.29 -1.02 9.63
C ARG A 37 0.84 -2.29 10.31
N GLU A 38 0.95 -3.36 9.54
CA GLU A 38 1.43 -4.64 10.09
C GLU A 38 2.89 -4.55 10.56
N PHE A 39 3.74 -3.87 9.79
CA PHE A 39 5.13 -3.65 10.22
C PHE A 39 5.18 -2.88 11.53
N LEU A 40 4.41 -1.80 11.64
CA LEU A 40 4.37 -1.00 12.86
C LEU A 40 3.85 -1.80 14.05
N GLN A 41 2.82 -2.61 13.86
CA GLN A 41 2.19 -3.37 14.94
C GLN A 41 2.99 -4.60 15.34
N VAL A 42 3.54 -5.34 14.38
CA VAL A 42 4.18 -6.62 14.63
C VAL A 42 5.69 -6.49 14.83
N LYS A 43 6.33 -5.60 14.08
CA LYS A 43 7.79 -5.43 14.08
C LYS A 43 8.25 -4.15 14.77
N ASP A 44 7.33 -3.31 15.18
CA ASP A 44 7.59 -2.02 15.83
C ASP A 44 8.55 -1.14 15.02
N ARG A 45 8.43 -1.17 13.69
CA ARG A 45 9.17 -0.32 12.77
C ARG A 45 8.38 -0.07 11.49
N CYS A 46 8.72 1.02 10.81
CA CYS A 46 8.10 1.35 9.52
C CYS A 46 8.62 0.43 8.42
N ALA A 47 7.73 0.02 7.51
CA ALA A 47 8.16 -0.61 6.26
C ALA A 47 8.81 0.42 5.34
N TYR A 48 8.28 1.65 5.34
CA TYR A 48 8.81 2.78 4.57
C TYR A 48 8.55 4.06 5.34
N TYR A 49 9.34 5.10 5.06
CA TYR A 49 9.18 6.43 5.68
C TYR A 49 8.39 7.40 4.82
N ASP A 50 8.04 7.02 3.59
CA ASP A 50 7.19 7.84 2.73
C ASP A 50 5.89 8.19 3.44
N GLU A 51 5.46 9.43 3.27
CA GLU A 51 4.25 9.91 3.91
C GLU A 51 3.00 9.25 3.32
N THR A 52 2.13 8.77 4.18
CA THR A 52 0.79 8.32 3.82
C THR A 52 -0.18 9.45 4.11
N GLN A 53 -0.94 9.87 3.11
CA GLN A 53 -1.89 10.97 3.21
C GLN A 53 -3.32 10.47 3.27
N ALA A 54 -4.22 11.26 3.86
CA ALA A 54 -5.66 10.98 3.83
C ALA A 54 -6.27 11.57 2.57
N TRP A 55 -6.75 10.69 1.69
CA TRP A 55 -7.47 11.06 0.47
C TRP A 55 -8.91 10.54 0.55
N ALA A 56 -9.78 11.03 -0.31
CA ALA A 56 -11.20 10.66 -0.25
C ALA A 56 -11.42 9.15 -0.37
N PHE A 57 -10.67 8.47 -1.23
CA PHE A 57 -10.80 7.02 -1.40
C PHE A 57 -10.14 6.21 -0.27
N GLY A 58 -9.28 6.84 0.52
CA GLY A 58 -8.56 6.16 1.59
C GLY A 58 -7.13 6.67 1.74
N PRO A 59 -6.28 5.93 2.46
CA PRO A 59 -4.87 6.26 2.58
C PRO A 59 -4.15 6.19 1.24
N CYS A 60 -3.25 7.13 1.00
CA CYS A 60 -2.56 7.25 -0.28
C CYS A 60 -1.13 7.73 -0.09
N ILE A 61 -0.20 7.08 -0.78
CA ILE A 61 1.18 7.55 -0.91
C ILE A 61 1.28 8.26 -2.26
N ARG A 62 1.38 9.57 -2.23
CA ARG A 62 1.23 10.44 -3.41
C ARG A 62 2.16 10.10 -4.56
N ASN A 63 3.45 9.90 -4.29
CA ASN A 63 4.42 9.61 -5.34
C ASN A 63 4.18 8.24 -5.99
N VAL A 64 3.75 7.25 -5.22
CA VAL A 64 3.37 5.94 -5.76
C VAL A 64 2.12 6.07 -6.62
N TYR A 65 1.11 6.79 -6.12
CA TYR A 65 -0.12 7.02 -6.86
C TYR A 65 0.15 7.68 -8.22
N ALA A 66 1.03 8.67 -8.24
CA ALA A 66 1.40 9.38 -9.47
C ALA A 66 2.07 8.47 -10.50
N ASP A 67 2.92 7.54 -10.05
CA ASP A 67 3.63 6.62 -10.94
C ASP A 67 2.70 5.65 -11.69
N PHE A 68 1.54 5.34 -11.12
CA PHE A 68 0.59 4.41 -11.70
C PHE A 68 -0.71 5.06 -12.15
N CYS A 69 -0.78 6.39 -12.15
CA CYS A 69 -2.03 7.10 -12.47
C CYS A 69 -2.50 6.90 -13.91
N MET A 70 -1.60 6.55 -14.83
CA MET A 70 -1.93 6.30 -16.24
C MET A 70 -2.91 5.12 -16.41
N PHE A 71 -2.98 4.22 -15.46
CA PHE A 71 -3.90 3.08 -15.53
C PHE A 71 -5.34 3.43 -15.11
N GLY A 72 -5.54 4.62 -14.55
CA GLY A 72 -6.84 5.03 -14.03
C GLY A 72 -7.36 4.05 -13.00
N GLY A 73 -8.61 3.62 -13.12
CA GLY A 73 -9.21 2.62 -12.25
C GLY A 73 -8.99 1.18 -12.70
N MET A 74 -8.27 0.98 -13.79
CA MET A 74 -8.04 -0.35 -14.37
C MET A 74 -6.92 -1.08 -13.63
N PRO A 75 -6.88 -2.43 -13.69
CA PRO A 75 -5.75 -3.19 -13.17
C PRO A 75 -4.45 -2.76 -13.86
N ILE A 76 -3.37 -2.73 -13.07
CA ILE A 76 -2.04 -2.37 -13.57
C ILE A 76 -1.48 -3.60 -14.28
N GLU A 77 -1.38 -3.51 -15.61
CA GLU A 77 -0.84 -4.56 -16.46
C GLU A 77 0.07 -3.95 -17.53
N PHE A 78 1.27 -4.48 -17.64
CA PHE A 78 2.24 -4.07 -18.65
C PHE A 78 3.30 -5.16 -18.78
N PRO A 79 4.07 -5.20 -19.88
CA PRO A 79 5.21 -6.10 -19.97
C PRO A 79 6.23 -5.77 -18.88
N VAL A 80 6.59 -6.78 -18.08
CA VAL A 80 7.46 -6.59 -16.90
C VAL A 80 8.79 -5.93 -17.29
N GLU A 81 9.28 -6.20 -18.51
CA GLU A 81 10.53 -5.65 -19.02
C GLU A 81 10.55 -4.12 -19.10
N TYR A 82 9.38 -3.48 -19.26
CA TYR A 82 9.29 -2.03 -19.40
C TYR A 82 9.38 -1.28 -18.07
N LEU A 83 8.98 -1.93 -16.98
CA LEU A 83 8.97 -1.25 -15.70
C LEU A 83 10.24 -1.48 -14.92
N MET A 84 10.90 -2.60 -15.18
CA MET A 84 11.75 -3.12 -14.12
C MET A 84 12.94 -3.87 -14.62
N PRO A 85 13.89 -3.19 -15.25
CA PRO A 85 15.18 -3.82 -15.42
C PRO A 85 15.79 -4.25 -14.08
N ASN A 86 15.26 -3.79 -12.94
CA ASN A 86 15.88 -3.98 -11.63
C ASN A 86 14.94 -4.43 -10.51
N ILE A 87 13.71 -4.93 -10.79
CA ILE A 87 12.83 -5.35 -9.70
C ILE A 87 13.39 -6.56 -8.95
N GLU A 88 14.09 -7.40 -9.65
CA GLU A 88 14.77 -8.55 -9.05
C GLU A 88 15.87 -8.11 -8.08
N ASN A 89 16.26 -6.83 -8.15
CA ASN A 89 17.28 -6.22 -7.29
C ASN A 89 16.73 -5.53 -6.05
N ILE A 90 15.40 -5.57 -5.83
CA ILE A 90 14.84 -5.10 -4.56
C ILE A 90 15.28 -6.07 -3.49
N LYS A 91 16.14 -5.60 -2.61
CA LYS A 91 16.65 -6.41 -1.50
C LYS A 91 15.67 -6.33 -0.35
N LEU A 92 14.77 -7.30 -0.30
CA LEU A 92 13.91 -7.49 0.85
C LEU A 92 14.56 -8.52 1.77
N ASP A 93 14.59 -8.22 3.06
CA ASP A 93 14.91 -9.21 4.06
C ASP A 93 13.92 -10.38 3.95
N ASN A 94 14.39 -11.61 4.13
CA ASN A 94 13.56 -12.80 3.93
C ASN A 94 12.31 -12.82 4.81
N GLN A 95 12.42 -12.38 6.06
CA GLN A 95 11.26 -12.32 6.97
C GLN A 95 10.28 -11.24 6.55
N ASP A 96 10.78 -10.10 6.11
CA ASP A 96 9.94 -9.00 5.62
C ASP A 96 9.22 -9.41 4.35
N LYS A 97 9.93 -10.03 3.41
CA LYS A 97 9.34 -10.55 2.17
C LYS A 97 8.23 -11.56 2.48
N TYR A 98 8.46 -12.46 3.41
CA TYR A 98 7.47 -13.46 3.83
C TYR A 98 6.20 -12.78 4.34
N LEU A 99 6.34 -11.80 5.22
CA LEU A 99 5.18 -11.07 5.75
C LEU A 99 4.46 -10.30 4.63
N ILE A 100 5.19 -9.61 3.78
CA ILE A 100 4.59 -8.86 2.65
C ILE A 100 3.80 -9.81 1.74
N ASP A 101 4.40 -10.95 1.39
CA ASP A 101 3.74 -11.93 0.51
C ASP A 101 2.46 -12.48 1.13
N ILE A 102 2.46 -12.78 2.42
CA ILE A 102 1.26 -13.24 3.13
C ILE A 102 0.17 -12.17 3.08
N LEU A 103 0.52 -10.94 3.37
CA LEU A 103 -0.46 -9.84 3.39
C LEU A 103 -1.03 -9.57 2.00
N VAL A 104 -0.18 -9.53 0.99
CA VAL A 104 -0.62 -9.32 -0.39
C VAL A 104 -1.54 -10.46 -0.85
N ASN A 105 -1.14 -11.70 -0.61
CA ASN A 105 -1.94 -12.86 -1.01
C ASN A 105 -3.31 -12.87 -0.32
N LYS A 106 -3.37 -12.46 0.93
CA LYS A 106 -4.61 -12.41 1.68
C LYS A 106 -5.54 -11.31 1.18
N TYR A 107 -5.04 -10.10 1.06
CA TYR A 107 -5.89 -8.93 0.85
C TYR A 107 -6.14 -8.58 -0.63
N ARG A 108 -5.31 -9.04 -1.55
CA ARG A 108 -5.52 -8.75 -2.98
C ARG A 108 -6.80 -9.36 -3.53
N ILE A 109 -7.31 -10.43 -2.90
CA ILE A 109 -8.55 -11.11 -3.33
C ILE A 109 -9.78 -10.56 -2.62
N TYR A 110 -9.63 -9.66 -1.67
CA TYR A 110 -10.77 -9.04 -1.00
C TYR A 110 -11.60 -8.25 -2.01
N LYS A 111 -12.92 -8.29 -1.85
CA LYS A 111 -13.81 -7.44 -2.64
C LYS A 111 -13.60 -5.98 -2.28
N PRO A 112 -13.91 -5.03 -3.19
CA PRO A 112 -13.65 -3.60 -2.93
C PRO A 112 -14.23 -3.11 -1.60
N TRP A 113 -15.44 -3.50 -1.25
CA TRP A 113 -16.06 -3.09 0.02
C TRP A 113 -15.40 -3.75 1.22
N GLU A 114 -14.88 -4.96 1.07
CA GLU A 114 -14.19 -5.66 2.16
C GLU A 114 -12.86 -5.01 2.49
N ILE A 115 -12.02 -4.73 1.48
CA ILE A 115 -10.73 -4.09 1.74
C ILE A 115 -10.91 -2.64 2.20
N ASN A 116 -11.96 -1.99 1.72
CA ASN A 116 -12.31 -0.64 2.16
C ASN A 116 -12.55 -0.62 3.68
N ASP A 117 -13.27 -1.60 4.21
CA ASP A 117 -13.54 -1.70 5.64
C ASP A 117 -12.27 -1.99 6.45
N VAL A 118 -11.30 -2.68 5.86
CA VAL A 118 -10.01 -2.94 6.51
C VAL A 118 -9.19 -1.67 6.68
N VAL A 119 -9.13 -0.82 5.65
CA VAL A 119 -8.25 0.36 5.65
C VAL A 119 -8.94 1.62 6.17
N LYS A 120 -10.27 1.66 6.18
CA LYS A 120 -11.05 2.81 6.61
C LYS A 120 -12.08 2.44 7.69
N PRO A 121 -11.69 1.76 8.75
CA PRO A 121 -12.66 1.47 9.81
C PRO A 121 -13.10 2.79 10.48
N LYS A 122 -14.35 2.84 10.91
CA LYS A 122 -14.88 4.00 11.63
C LYS A 122 -14.06 4.24 12.90
N GLY A 123 -13.59 5.48 13.08
CA GLY A 123 -12.72 5.83 14.20
C GLY A 123 -11.28 5.37 14.04
N GLY A 124 -10.92 4.79 12.89
CA GLY A 124 -9.55 4.40 12.58
C GLY A 124 -8.67 5.57 12.16
N ALA A 125 -7.40 5.29 11.87
CA ALA A 125 -6.41 6.33 11.59
C ALA A 125 -6.79 7.22 10.41
N TRP A 126 -7.21 6.63 9.29
CA TRP A 126 -7.63 7.41 8.13
C TRP A 126 -8.85 8.28 8.46
N ASP A 127 -9.85 7.71 9.09
CA ASP A 127 -11.10 8.40 9.42
C ASP A 127 -10.86 9.63 10.31
N ILE A 128 -9.99 9.49 11.30
CA ILE A 128 -9.62 10.58 12.21
C ILE A 128 -8.96 11.72 11.43
N VAL A 129 -7.99 11.43 10.58
CA VAL A 129 -7.26 12.45 9.83
C VAL A 129 -8.11 13.04 8.72
N TRP A 130 -8.88 12.21 8.01
CA TRP A 130 -9.76 12.66 6.92
C TRP A 130 -10.81 13.66 7.40
N ALA A 131 -11.44 13.39 8.52
CA ALA A 131 -12.36 14.30 9.22
C ALA A 131 -13.37 14.96 8.25
N ASP A 132 -14.13 14.12 7.54
CA ASP A 132 -15.14 14.53 6.55
C ASP A 132 -14.61 15.46 5.45
N GLY A 133 -13.35 15.29 5.08
CA GLY A 133 -12.72 16.02 3.99
C GLY A 133 -11.83 17.18 4.43
N SER A 134 -11.94 17.64 5.68
CA SER A 134 -11.09 18.74 6.18
C SER A 134 -9.63 18.35 6.26
N GLY A 135 -9.34 17.05 6.35
CA GLY A 135 -7.97 16.52 6.39
C GLY A 135 -7.42 16.05 5.04
N PHE A 136 -8.01 16.50 3.93
CA PHE A 136 -7.54 16.09 2.60
C PHE A 136 -6.04 16.40 2.43
N ARG A 137 -5.28 15.39 2.02
CA ARG A 137 -3.82 15.43 1.85
C ARG A 137 -3.01 15.60 3.15
N MET A 138 -3.66 15.59 4.29
CA MET A 138 -2.94 15.62 5.55
C MET A 138 -2.25 14.29 5.80
N PRO A 139 -1.03 14.30 6.38
CA PRO A 139 -0.33 13.06 6.68
C PRO A 139 -1.04 12.29 7.79
N ILE A 140 -1.08 10.97 7.65
CA ILE A 140 -1.54 10.07 8.72
C ILE A 140 -0.30 9.68 9.52
N PRO A 141 -0.17 10.13 10.79
CA PRO A 141 1.03 9.85 11.58
C PRO A 141 1.27 8.36 11.78
N PHE A 142 2.53 7.95 11.83
CA PHE A 142 2.89 6.54 12.04
C PHE A 142 2.33 6.00 13.35
N ASP A 143 2.39 6.77 14.42
CA ASP A 143 1.83 6.36 15.72
C ASP A 143 0.34 6.09 15.64
N LEU A 144 -0.38 6.87 14.84
CA LEU A 144 -1.81 6.69 14.64
C LEU A 144 -2.10 5.43 13.80
N ILE A 145 -1.30 5.20 12.76
CA ILE A 145 -1.41 3.97 11.96
C ILE A 145 -1.17 2.74 12.84
N LYS A 146 -0.18 2.80 13.71
CA LYS A 146 0.14 1.71 14.64
C LYS A 146 -1.02 1.43 15.59
N SER A 147 -1.59 2.47 16.19
CA SER A 147 -2.60 2.32 17.23
C SER A 147 -4.02 2.13 16.71
N LYS A 148 -4.34 2.69 15.56
CA LYS A 148 -5.72 2.76 15.03
C LYS A 148 -5.82 2.52 13.51
N GLY A 149 -4.76 2.05 12.91
CA GLY A 149 -4.75 1.76 11.48
C GLY A 149 -5.60 0.57 11.05
#